data_e7020bb9770a7bc9674d8fc2fc69769a
#
_entry.id   e7020bb9770a7bc9674d8fc2fc69769a
#
_cell.length_a   1.000
_cell.length_b   1.000
_cell.length_c   1.000
_cell.angle_alpha   90.00
_cell.angle_beta   90.00
_cell.angle_gamma   90.00
#
_symmetry.space_group_name_H-M   'P 1'
#
loop_
_entity.id
_entity.type
_entity.pdbx_description
1 polymer ?
#
loop_
_entity_poly.entity_id
_entity_poly.type
_entity_poly.pdbx_seq_one_letter_code
_entity_poly.pdbx_strand_id
1 'polypeptide(L)'
;MPLPDSDSVKEAVAHVQAVLHPQIFNHSIRTYLLGRIVADQDGVDDLDIESLCIAALFHDSGTAVVYDGPARFEVEGADAAAKFLEQCGWSAAAVDPIWEAIALHTTPGIPERRGPIAQYLRRGVEIEFGSAELRASLATSVADAEMQYPRVHLEETLQTLVVQQALRQPQKATAPSWAADLVRHHQPGRPGVNPGF
;
A
#
# COMPACT_ATOMS: atom_id res chain seq x y z
N MET A 1 15.44 -3.55 -9.88
CA MET A 1 14.74 -2.51 -10.68
C MET A 1 14.80 -1.19 -9.92
N PRO A 2 15.17 -0.04 -10.52
CA PRO A 2 15.16 1.25 -9.85
C PRO A 2 13.73 1.82 -9.78
N LEU A 3 13.51 2.76 -8.84
CA LEU A 3 12.34 3.62 -8.83
C LEU A 3 12.38 4.60 -10.03
N PRO A 4 11.23 5.13 -10.49
CA PRO A 4 11.21 6.18 -11.50
C PRO A 4 12.01 7.40 -11.06
N ASP A 5 12.75 8.01 -12.00
CA ASP A 5 13.67 9.15 -11.74
C ASP A 5 13.00 10.50 -12.01
N SER A 6 11.73 10.67 -11.57
CA SER A 6 11.04 11.96 -11.63
C SER A 6 11.17 12.73 -10.33
N ASP A 7 10.98 14.05 -10.40
CA ASP A 7 11.02 14.90 -9.22
C ASP A 7 9.86 14.56 -8.27
N SER A 8 8.66 14.31 -8.81
CA SER A 8 7.49 13.91 -8.00
C SER A 8 7.74 12.61 -7.20
N VAL A 9 8.38 11.60 -7.81
CA VAL A 9 8.72 10.35 -7.09
C VAL A 9 9.80 10.59 -6.03
N LYS A 10 10.84 11.37 -6.33
CA LYS A 10 11.88 11.69 -5.34
C LYS A 10 11.32 12.43 -4.13
N GLU A 11 10.45 13.41 -4.38
CA GLU A 11 9.76 14.15 -3.32
C GLU A 11 8.81 13.25 -2.54
N ALA A 12 8.04 12.36 -3.22
CA ALA A 12 7.16 11.40 -2.58
C ALA A 12 7.94 10.42 -1.68
N VAL A 13 9.06 9.88 -2.16
CA VAL A 13 9.93 9.00 -1.36
C VAL A 13 10.41 9.72 -0.10
N ALA A 14 10.95 10.93 -0.24
CA ALA A 14 11.45 11.70 0.90
C ALA A 14 10.32 12.01 1.90
N HIS A 15 9.13 12.35 1.39
CA HIS A 15 7.96 12.68 2.18
C HIS A 15 7.46 11.46 2.99
N VAL A 16 7.18 10.34 2.32
CA VAL A 16 6.64 9.14 3.00
C VAL A 16 7.67 8.51 3.93
N GLN A 17 8.96 8.54 3.58
CA GLN A 17 10.04 8.07 4.46
C GLN A 17 10.11 8.85 5.78
N ALA A 18 9.80 10.13 5.75
CA ALA A 18 9.80 10.98 6.95
C ALA A 18 8.61 10.73 7.89
N VAL A 19 7.49 10.21 7.38
CA VAL A 19 6.23 10.11 8.15
C VAL A 19 5.80 8.68 8.45
N LEU A 20 6.20 7.71 7.62
CA LEU A 20 5.81 6.30 7.78
C LEU A 20 6.70 5.58 8.81
N HIS A 21 6.11 4.57 9.45
CA HIS A 21 6.91 3.57 10.16
C HIS A 21 7.90 2.89 9.16
N PRO A 22 9.18 2.66 9.52
CA PRO A 22 10.18 2.13 8.57
C PRO A 22 9.76 0.82 7.88
N GLN A 23 9.02 -0.06 8.56
CA GLN A 23 8.53 -1.30 7.98
C GLN A 23 7.44 -1.07 6.93
N ILE A 24 6.58 -0.07 7.15
CA ILE A 24 5.54 0.32 6.17
C ILE A 24 6.20 0.99 4.97
N PHE A 25 7.18 1.85 5.16
CA PHE A 25 7.96 2.42 4.06
C PHE A 25 8.63 1.33 3.21
N ASN A 26 9.32 0.38 3.84
CA ASN A 26 9.94 -0.74 3.13
C ASN A 26 8.90 -1.58 2.38
N HIS A 27 7.75 -1.85 2.99
CA HIS A 27 6.61 -2.52 2.37
C HIS A 27 6.13 -1.76 1.12
N SER A 28 5.93 -0.46 1.23
CA SER A 28 5.48 0.39 0.12
C SER A 28 6.42 0.30 -1.10
N ILE A 29 7.73 0.33 -0.87
CA ILE A 29 8.71 0.17 -1.96
C ILE A 29 8.63 -1.24 -2.57
N ARG A 30 8.57 -2.30 -1.75
CA ARG A 30 8.47 -3.67 -2.27
C ARG A 30 7.17 -3.89 -3.02
N THR A 31 6.06 -3.33 -2.56
CA THR A 31 4.77 -3.37 -3.26
C THR A 31 4.87 -2.82 -4.68
N TYR A 32 5.53 -1.65 -4.85
CA TYR A 32 5.82 -1.11 -6.17
C TYR A 32 6.66 -2.06 -7.03
N LEU A 33 7.79 -2.53 -6.49
CA LEU A 33 8.72 -3.38 -7.24
C LEU A 33 8.04 -4.67 -7.72
N LEU A 34 7.28 -5.32 -6.85
CA LEU A 34 6.59 -6.58 -7.15
C LEU A 34 5.41 -6.37 -8.10
N GLY A 35 4.61 -5.32 -7.92
CA GLY A 35 3.52 -4.96 -8.82
C GLY A 35 4.03 -4.64 -10.23
N ARG A 36 5.14 -3.92 -10.35
CA ARG A 36 5.80 -3.62 -11.62
C ARG A 36 6.32 -4.88 -12.32
N ILE A 37 6.94 -5.81 -11.56
CA ILE A 37 7.43 -7.08 -12.13
C ILE A 37 6.28 -7.90 -12.71
N VAL A 38 5.13 -7.95 -12.03
CA VAL A 38 3.96 -8.65 -12.56
C VAL A 38 3.43 -7.97 -13.81
N ALA A 39 3.37 -6.65 -13.85
CA ALA A 39 2.95 -5.91 -15.04
C ALA A 39 3.86 -6.21 -16.25
N ASP A 40 5.18 -6.25 -16.04
CA ASP A 40 6.14 -6.60 -17.08
C ASP A 40 5.95 -8.05 -17.57
N GLN A 41 5.65 -9.01 -16.66
CA GLN A 41 5.35 -10.41 -17.02
C GLN A 41 4.02 -10.56 -17.79
N ASP A 42 3.04 -9.73 -17.46
CA ASP A 42 1.75 -9.67 -18.16
C ASP A 42 1.84 -8.95 -19.52
N GLY A 43 3.00 -8.37 -19.86
CA GLY A 43 3.24 -7.69 -21.13
C GLY A 43 2.55 -6.33 -21.23
N VAL A 44 2.41 -5.61 -20.12
CA VAL A 44 1.78 -4.28 -20.08
C VAL A 44 2.85 -3.20 -20.29
N ASP A 45 3.04 -2.81 -21.55
CA ASP A 45 4.10 -1.88 -21.95
C ASP A 45 3.77 -0.40 -21.67
N ASP A 46 2.48 -0.04 -21.54
CA ASP A 46 1.98 1.32 -21.39
C ASP A 46 1.58 1.69 -19.95
N LEU A 47 2.03 0.90 -18.97
CA LEU A 47 1.77 1.20 -17.56
C LEU A 47 2.45 2.50 -17.14
N ASP A 48 1.67 3.43 -16.59
CA ASP A 48 2.20 4.62 -15.92
C ASP A 48 2.92 4.22 -14.63
N ILE A 49 4.23 3.99 -14.75
CA ILE A 49 5.09 3.52 -13.66
C ILE A 49 5.31 4.58 -12.58
N GLU A 50 5.21 5.87 -12.94
CA GLU A 50 5.30 6.95 -11.98
C GLU A 50 4.07 6.96 -11.07
N SER A 51 2.88 6.93 -11.67
CA SER A 51 1.62 6.83 -10.94
C SER A 51 1.52 5.57 -10.08
N LEU A 52 1.97 4.41 -10.59
CA LEU A 52 2.03 3.18 -9.81
C LEU A 52 2.98 3.31 -8.61
N CYS A 53 4.15 3.92 -8.81
CA CYS A 53 5.12 4.14 -7.74
C CYS A 53 4.54 5.03 -6.64
N ILE A 54 3.92 6.15 -7.00
CA ILE A 54 3.30 7.06 -6.05
C ILE A 54 2.13 6.38 -5.32
N ALA A 55 1.28 5.65 -6.03
CA ALA A 55 0.20 4.87 -5.42
C ALA A 55 0.76 3.88 -4.36
N ALA A 56 1.82 3.16 -4.70
CA ALA A 56 2.45 2.22 -3.78
C ALA A 56 3.11 2.92 -2.58
N LEU A 57 3.74 4.08 -2.77
CA LEU A 57 4.33 4.85 -1.68
C LEU A 57 3.28 5.32 -0.65
N PHE A 58 2.09 5.66 -1.11
CA PHE A 58 1.05 6.24 -0.26
C PHE A 58 -0.03 5.26 0.21
N HIS A 59 -0.12 4.02 -0.32
CA HIS A 59 -1.27 3.15 -0.07
C HIS A 59 -1.57 2.88 1.42
N ASP A 60 -0.53 2.75 2.24
CA ASP A 60 -0.64 2.57 3.68
C ASP A 60 -0.33 3.84 4.49
N SER A 61 -0.18 5.00 3.82
CA SER A 61 0.20 6.25 4.51
C SER A 61 -0.84 6.73 5.52
N GLY A 62 -2.11 6.37 5.35
CA GLY A 62 -3.15 6.65 6.33
C GLY A 62 -2.97 5.95 7.68
N THR A 63 -1.98 5.05 7.81
CA THR A 63 -1.56 4.49 9.11
C THR A 63 -0.66 5.43 9.90
N ALA A 64 -0.08 6.45 9.27
CA ALA A 64 0.77 7.44 9.93
C ALA A 64 -0.05 8.41 10.79
N VAL A 65 0.54 8.85 11.91
CA VAL A 65 -0.11 9.75 12.87
C VAL A 65 -0.52 11.08 12.22
N VAL A 66 0.27 11.57 11.26
CA VAL A 66 -0.01 12.84 10.56
C VAL A 66 -1.24 12.78 9.64
N TYR A 67 -1.70 11.56 9.32
CA TYR A 67 -2.86 11.28 8.48
C TYR A 67 -3.97 10.53 9.23
N ASP A 68 -3.95 10.53 10.58
CA ASP A 68 -4.96 9.86 11.41
C ASP A 68 -6.26 10.67 11.49
N GLY A 69 -6.88 10.93 10.34
CA GLY A 69 -8.19 11.56 10.21
C GLY A 69 -9.36 10.59 10.52
N PRO A 70 -10.62 11.00 10.34
CA PRO A 70 -11.80 10.22 10.73
C PRO A 70 -12.17 9.10 9.75
N ALA A 71 -11.65 9.11 8.52
CA ALA A 71 -11.95 8.11 7.50
C ALA A 71 -11.13 6.83 7.70
N ARG A 72 -11.44 5.79 6.92
CA ARG A 72 -10.63 4.56 6.84
C ARG A 72 -9.22 4.91 6.41
N PHE A 73 -8.21 4.15 6.89
CA PHE A 73 -6.81 4.48 6.59
C PHE A 73 -6.52 4.47 5.08
N GLU A 74 -7.21 3.63 4.29
CA GLU A 74 -7.06 3.61 2.83
C GLU A 74 -7.51 4.95 2.21
N VAL A 75 -8.59 5.54 2.74
CA VAL A 75 -9.09 6.84 2.29
C VAL A 75 -8.17 7.97 2.74
N GLU A 76 -7.72 7.95 3.99
CA GLU A 76 -6.76 8.95 4.50
C GLU A 76 -5.45 8.92 3.73
N GLY A 77 -4.98 7.73 3.32
CA GLY A 77 -3.81 7.57 2.46
C GLY A 77 -4.04 8.10 1.05
N ALA A 78 -5.21 7.84 0.47
CA ALA A 78 -5.60 8.36 -0.83
C ALA A 78 -5.72 9.89 -0.84
N ASP A 79 -6.31 10.47 0.19
CA ASP A 79 -6.42 11.94 0.36
C ASP A 79 -5.06 12.59 0.58
N ALA A 80 -4.16 11.91 1.32
CA ALA A 80 -2.78 12.36 1.51
C ALA A 80 -2.01 12.40 0.18
N ALA A 81 -2.14 11.35 -0.64
CA ALA A 81 -1.55 11.30 -1.98
C ALA A 81 -2.10 12.39 -2.90
N ALA A 82 -3.43 12.57 -2.93
CA ALA A 82 -4.07 13.59 -3.75
C ALA A 82 -3.56 14.99 -3.38
N LYS A 83 -3.55 15.33 -2.09
CA LYS A 83 -3.05 16.61 -1.60
C LYS A 83 -1.57 16.83 -1.95
N PHE A 84 -0.74 15.80 -1.81
CA PHE A 84 0.67 15.87 -2.18
C PHE A 84 0.84 16.16 -3.68
N LEU A 85 0.13 15.41 -4.52
CA LEU A 85 0.22 15.55 -5.98
C LEU A 85 -0.31 16.89 -6.50
N GLU A 86 -1.39 17.40 -5.91
CA GLU A 86 -1.91 18.75 -6.20
C GLU A 86 -0.86 19.82 -5.90
N GLN A 87 -0.11 19.68 -4.81
CA GLN A 87 1.00 20.59 -4.46
C GLN A 87 2.16 20.48 -5.46
N CYS A 88 2.38 19.29 -6.05
CA CYS A 88 3.32 19.07 -7.15
C CYS A 88 2.79 19.53 -8.53
N GLY A 89 1.58 20.08 -8.59
CA GLY A 89 0.98 20.62 -9.83
C GLY A 89 0.30 19.59 -10.73
N TRP A 90 0.00 18.39 -10.21
CA TRP A 90 -0.71 17.38 -10.97
C TRP A 90 -2.18 17.77 -11.15
N SER A 91 -2.75 17.43 -12.33
CA SER A 91 -4.17 17.66 -12.58
C SER A 91 -5.05 16.66 -11.83
N ALA A 92 -6.28 17.05 -11.49
CA ALA A 92 -7.25 16.14 -10.85
C ALA A 92 -7.47 14.85 -11.65
N ALA A 93 -7.47 14.91 -12.99
CA ALA A 93 -7.61 13.76 -13.85
C ALA A 93 -6.43 12.77 -13.77
N ALA A 94 -5.21 13.26 -13.46
CA ALA A 94 -4.04 12.41 -13.23
C ALA A 94 -4.01 11.84 -11.81
N VAL A 95 -4.56 12.56 -10.83
CA VAL A 95 -4.64 12.15 -9.42
C VAL A 95 -5.69 11.08 -9.18
N ASP A 96 -6.85 11.16 -9.84
CA ASP A 96 -8.00 10.30 -9.61
C ASP A 96 -7.70 8.79 -9.70
N PRO A 97 -6.98 8.27 -10.71
CA PRO A 97 -6.60 6.86 -10.76
C PRO A 97 -5.68 6.41 -9.61
N ILE A 98 -4.82 7.31 -9.12
CA ILE A 98 -3.92 7.05 -7.98
C ILE A 98 -4.73 6.98 -6.69
N TRP A 99 -5.63 7.93 -6.49
CA TRP A 99 -6.56 7.95 -5.36
C TRP A 99 -7.40 6.67 -5.31
N GLU A 100 -8.01 6.29 -6.44
CA GLU A 100 -8.81 5.08 -6.55
C GLU A 100 -8.00 3.81 -6.22
N ALA A 101 -6.79 3.69 -6.75
CA ALA A 101 -5.92 2.56 -6.50
C ALA A 101 -5.61 2.41 -5.01
N ILE A 102 -5.29 3.51 -4.34
CA ILE A 102 -5.00 3.54 -2.90
C ILE A 102 -6.26 3.20 -2.09
N ALA A 103 -7.39 3.84 -2.39
CA ALA A 103 -8.63 3.63 -1.64
C ALA A 103 -9.18 2.19 -1.73
N LEU A 104 -8.84 1.44 -2.79
CA LEU A 104 -9.36 0.10 -3.06
C LEU A 104 -8.36 -1.03 -2.73
N HIS A 105 -7.09 -0.75 -2.41
CA HIS A 105 -6.03 -1.77 -2.36
C HIS A 105 -6.31 -2.94 -1.39
N THR A 106 -7.11 -2.72 -0.34
CA THR A 106 -7.52 -3.77 0.62
C THR A 106 -8.81 -4.51 0.24
N THR A 107 -9.40 -4.23 -0.93
CA THR A 107 -10.73 -4.74 -1.33
C THR A 107 -10.60 -5.74 -2.48
N PRO A 108 -10.39 -7.04 -2.22
CA PRO A 108 -10.19 -8.05 -3.27
C PRO A 108 -11.35 -8.10 -4.28
N GLY A 109 -11.01 -8.31 -5.57
CA GLY A 109 -11.97 -8.49 -6.66
C GLY A 109 -12.46 -7.18 -7.30
N ILE A 110 -12.14 -6.02 -6.74
CA ILE A 110 -12.49 -4.72 -7.31
C ILE A 110 -11.30 -4.06 -8.03
N PRO A 111 -10.13 -3.82 -7.37
CA PRO A 111 -9.00 -3.16 -8.03
C PRO A 111 -8.52 -3.89 -9.27
N GLU A 112 -8.61 -5.22 -9.30
CA GLU A 112 -8.23 -6.06 -10.45
C GLU A 112 -9.09 -5.81 -11.70
N ARG A 113 -10.19 -5.07 -11.57
CA ARG A 113 -11.12 -4.72 -12.66
C ARG A 113 -11.19 -3.22 -12.93
N ARG A 114 -10.35 -2.46 -12.25
CA ARG A 114 -10.18 -1.01 -12.45
C ARG A 114 -8.98 -0.78 -13.38
N GLY A 115 -8.50 0.42 -13.47
CA GLY A 115 -7.34 0.71 -14.32
C GLY A 115 -6.05 -0.02 -13.92
N PRO A 116 -5.01 0.02 -14.77
CA PRO A 116 -3.76 -0.70 -14.53
C PRO A 116 -3.08 -0.34 -13.20
N ILE A 117 -3.15 0.92 -12.76
CA ILE A 117 -2.56 1.36 -11.50
C ILE A 117 -3.18 0.60 -10.32
N ALA A 118 -4.52 0.53 -10.24
CA ALA A 118 -5.21 -0.18 -9.17
C ALA A 118 -4.94 -1.69 -9.22
N GLN A 119 -4.95 -2.27 -10.43
CA GLN A 119 -4.67 -3.70 -10.64
C GLN A 119 -3.26 -4.06 -10.14
N TYR A 120 -2.22 -3.35 -10.57
CA TYR A 120 -0.84 -3.73 -10.27
C TYR A 120 -0.39 -3.27 -8.88
N LEU A 121 -0.97 -2.23 -8.31
CA LEU A 121 -0.85 -1.96 -6.87
C LEU A 121 -1.39 -3.15 -6.05
N ARG A 122 -2.61 -3.61 -6.35
CA ARG A 122 -3.23 -4.76 -5.67
C ARG A 122 -2.40 -6.03 -5.83
N ARG A 123 -1.86 -6.30 -7.03
CA ARG A 123 -0.97 -7.45 -7.27
C ARG A 123 0.30 -7.40 -6.42
N GLY A 124 0.90 -6.22 -6.27
CA GLY A 124 2.04 -6.01 -5.36
C GLY A 124 1.69 -6.33 -3.90
N VAL A 125 0.55 -5.83 -3.42
CA VAL A 125 0.03 -6.13 -2.07
C VAL A 125 -0.24 -7.63 -1.88
N GLU A 126 -0.84 -8.30 -2.87
CA GLU A 126 -1.09 -9.75 -2.82
C GLU A 126 0.19 -10.58 -2.71
N ILE A 127 1.28 -10.19 -3.36
CA ILE A 127 2.56 -10.88 -3.24
C ILE A 127 3.15 -10.67 -1.85
N GLU A 128 2.99 -9.50 -1.26
CA GLU A 128 3.50 -9.21 0.07
C GLU A 128 2.78 -10.02 1.17
N PHE A 129 1.46 -10.22 1.06
CA PHE A 129 0.63 -10.89 2.06
C PHE A 129 -0.05 -12.18 1.56
N GLY A 130 0.16 -12.54 0.31
CA GLY A 130 -0.55 -13.62 -0.34
C GLY A 130 0.00 -15.01 -0.05
N SER A 131 -0.54 -15.98 -0.80
CA SER A 131 -0.20 -17.38 -0.64
C SER A 131 1.28 -17.68 -0.88
N ALA A 132 1.75 -18.75 -0.24
CA ALA A 132 3.12 -19.24 -0.44
C ALA A 132 3.40 -19.56 -1.92
N GLU A 133 2.38 -20.02 -2.67
CA GLU A 133 2.53 -20.32 -4.09
C GLU A 133 2.78 -19.08 -4.93
N LEU A 134 2.06 -17.97 -4.67
CA LEU A 134 2.25 -16.70 -5.37
C LEU A 134 3.65 -16.15 -5.10
N ARG A 135 4.10 -16.17 -3.86
CA ARG A 135 5.46 -15.76 -3.50
C ARG A 135 6.53 -16.66 -4.14
N ALA A 136 6.29 -17.98 -4.18
CA ALA A 136 7.20 -18.95 -4.79
C ALA A 136 7.34 -18.74 -6.30
N SER A 137 6.28 -18.34 -7.00
CA SER A 137 6.34 -18.04 -8.45
C SER A 137 7.27 -16.86 -8.78
N LEU A 138 7.54 -15.98 -7.80
CA LEU A 138 8.40 -14.80 -7.92
C LEU A 138 9.58 -14.84 -6.93
N ALA A 139 10.00 -16.02 -6.49
CA ALA A 139 10.92 -16.20 -5.36
C ALA A 139 12.20 -15.37 -5.47
N THR A 140 12.83 -15.30 -6.65
CA THR A 140 14.05 -14.50 -6.87
C THR A 140 13.75 -13.00 -6.69
N SER A 141 12.69 -12.50 -7.31
CA SER A 141 12.32 -11.08 -7.24
C SER A 141 11.92 -10.67 -5.81
N VAL A 142 11.21 -11.56 -5.11
CA VAL A 142 10.85 -11.35 -3.71
C VAL A 142 12.10 -11.29 -2.83
N ALA A 143 13.03 -12.23 -2.99
CA ALA A 143 14.28 -12.25 -2.23
C ALA A 143 15.14 -11.00 -2.50
N ASP A 144 15.26 -10.57 -3.74
CA ASP A 144 15.99 -9.37 -4.12
C ASP A 144 15.36 -8.10 -3.53
N ALA A 145 14.03 -8.00 -3.54
CA ALA A 145 13.31 -6.88 -2.94
C ALA A 145 13.46 -6.85 -1.41
N GLU A 146 13.37 -8.01 -0.75
CA GLU A 146 13.53 -8.12 0.71
C GLU A 146 14.98 -7.89 1.17
N MET A 147 15.96 -8.21 0.34
CA MET A 147 17.37 -7.90 0.62
C MET A 147 17.63 -6.39 0.62
N GLN A 148 16.99 -5.64 -0.31
CA GLN A 148 17.15 -4.18 -0.40
C GLN A 148 16.28 -3.44 0.61
N TYR A 149 15.05 -3.93 0.85
CA TYR A 149 14.06 -3.35 1.74
C TYR A 149 13.55 -4.44 2.69
N PRO A 150 14.21 -4.65 3.85
CA PRO A 150 13.94 -5.77 4.74
C PRO A 150 12.48 -5.87 5.19
N ARG A 151 11.94 -7.11 5.12
CA ARG A 151 10.60 -7.46 5.57
C ARG A 151 10.65 -8.02 6.99
N VAL A 152 10.67 -7.13 7.99
CA VAL A 152 10.81 -7.50 9.40
C VAL A 152 9.54 -7.09 10.15
N HIS A 153 8.84 -8.04 10.79
CA HIS A 153 7.63 -7.80 11.59
C HIS A 153 6.55 -6.97 10.87
N LEU A 154 6.42 -7.11 9.54
CA LEU A 154 5.51 -6.28 8.74
C LEU A 154 4.05 -6.46 9.19
N GLU A 155 3.56 -7.71 9.27
CA GLU A 155 2.17 -8.01 9.65
C GLU A 155 1.85 -7.49 11.05
N GLU A 156 2.74 -7.73 12.01
CA GLU A 156 2.58 -7.24 13.37
C GLU A 156 2.53 -5.72 13.44
N THR A 157 3.41 -5.06 12.69
CA THR A 157 3.47 -3.60 12.62
C THR A 157 2.20 -3.03 12.01
N LEU A 158 1.80 -3.52 10.84
CA LEU A 158 0.62 -3.01 10.13
C LEU A 158 -0.67 -3.29 10.92
N GLN A 159 -0.82 -4.51 11.45
CA GLN A 159 -1.94 -4.84 12.33
C GLN A 159 -2.00 -3.89 13.53
N THR A 160 -0.88 -3.64 14.19
CA THR A 160 -0.83 -2.78 15.37
C THR A 160 -1.29 -1.36 15.03
N LEU A 161 -0.77 -0.80 13.94
CA LEU A 161 -1.13 0.57 13.51
C LEU A 161 -2.62 0.68 13.19
N VAL A 162 -3.16 -0.22 12.35
CA VAL A 162 -4.57 -0.20 11.93
C VAL A 162 -5.51 -0.45 13.11
N VAL A 163 -5.24 -1.48 13.93
CA VAL A 163 -6.09 -1.81 15.08
C VAL A 163 -6.09 -0.70 16.12
N GLN A 164 -4.93 -0.11 16.42
CA GLN A 164 -4.87 0.99 17.38
C GLN A 164 -5.64 2.23 16.91
N GLN A 165 -5.59 2.57 15.62
CA GLN A 165 -6.44 3.63 15.07
C GLN A 165 -7.92 3.29 15.22
N ALA A 166 -8.33 2.08 14.85
CA ALA A 166 -9.71 1.63 14.92
C ALA A 166 -10.25 1.56 16.36
N LEU A 167 -9.43 1.17 17.35
CA LEU A 167 -9.83 1.16 18.75
C LEU A 167 -10.05 2.59 19.31
N ARG A 168 -9.27 3.58 18.84
CA ARG A 168 -9.47 4.98 19.20
C ARG A 168 -10.64 5.61 18.44
N GLN A 169 -10.86 5.21 17.20
CA GLN A 169 -11.85 5.76 16.27
C GLN A 169 -12.60 4.62 15.56
N PRO A 170 -13.65 4.02 16.18
CA PRO A 170 -14.33 2.83 15.64
C PRO A 170 -14.90 3.01 14.23
N GLN A 171 -15.20 4.24 13.80
CA GLN A 171 -15.66 4.53 12.44
C GLN A 171 -14.62 4.21 11.36
N LYS A 172 -13.34 4.08 11.71
CA LYS A 172 -12.27 3.70 10.77
C LYS A 172 -12.31 2.20 10.41
N ALA A 173 -13.06 1.39 11.17
CA ALA A 173 -13.17 -0.07 10.99
C ALA A 173 -14.62 -0.53 10.86
N THR A 174 -15.44 0.19 10.10
CA THR A 174 -16.82 -0.24 9.81
C THR A 174 -16.83 -1.43 8.86
N ALA A 175 -17.67 -2.43 9.17
CA ALA A 175 -17.86 -3.60 8.30
C ALA A 175 -18.70 -3.24 7.05
N PRO A 176 -18.43 -3.86 5.88
CA PRO A 176 -17.31 -4.75 5.62
C PRO A 176 -16.01 -3.97 5.30
N SER A 177 -14.94 -4.24 6.04
CA SER A 177 -13.62 -3.69 5.71
C SER A 177 -12.52 -4.59 6.28
N TRP A 178 -11.34 -4.56 5.68
CA TRP A 178 -10.17 -5.26 6.18
C TRP A 178 -9.82 -4.84 7.62
N ALA A 179 -9.88 -3.55 7.93
CA ALA A 179 -9.67 -3.04 9.28
C ALA A 179 -10.66 -3.62 10.30
N ALA A 180 -11.94 -3.80 9.90
CA ALA A 180 -12.93 -4.45 10.76
C ALA A 180 -12.60 -5.93 11.02
N ASP A 181 -12.05 -6.64 10.04
CA ASP A 181 -11.62 -8.03 10.20
C ASP A 181 -10.40 -8.12 11.13
N LEU A 182 -9.43 -7.22 11.00
CA LEU A 182 -8.29 -7.15 11.93
C LEU A 182 -8.74 -6.91 13.37
N VAL A 183 -9.67 -5.96 13.58
CA VAL A 183 -10.21 -5.67 14.92
C VAL A 183 -10.97 -6.87 15.50
N ARG A 184 -11.78 -7.57 14.68
CA ARG A 184 -12.55 -8.74 15.11
C ARG A 184 -11.64 -9.87 15.62
N HIS A 185 -10.47 -10.05 15.01
CA HIS A 185 -9.53 -11.11 15.36
C HIS A 185 -8.42 -10.63 16.31
N HIS A 186 -8.44 -9.37 16.69
CA HIS A 186 -7.45 -8.81 17.60
C HIS A 186 -7.58 -9.41 19.01
N GLN A 187 -6.47 -9.96 19.52
CA GLN A 187 -6.36 -10.45 20.89
C GLN A 187 -5.34 -9.63 21.66
N PRO A 188 -5.75 -8.79 22.62
CA PRO A 188 -4.82 -8.01 23.42
C PRO A 188 -3.76 -8.88 24.10
N GLY A 189 -2.49 -8.50 23.98
CA GLY A 189 -1.36 -9.22 24.58
C GLY A 189 -0.94 -10.52 23.85
N ARG A 190 -1.53 -10.83 22.71
CA ARG A 190 -1.10 -11.92 21.82
C ARG A 190 -0.74 -11.37 20.45
N PRO A 191 0.51 -10.92 20.25
CA PRO A 191 1.02 -10.65 18.91
C PRO A 191 1.11 -12.00 18.18
N GLY A 192 0.23 -12.23 17.24
CA GLY A 192 0.15 -13.48 16.49
C GLY A 192 -0.35 -13.23 15.09
N VAL A 193 -0.32 -14.27 14.27
CA VAL A 193 -0.88 -14.22 12.92
C VAL A 193 -2.36 -13.88 13.03
N ASN A 194 -2.73 -12.70 12.53
CA ASN A 194 -4.12 -12.32 12.42
C ASN A 194 -4.68 -12.95 11.13
N PRO A 195 -5.76 -13.76 11.20
CA PRO A 195 -6.34 -14.41 10.02
C PRO A 195 -6.98 -13.41 9.02
N GLY A 196 -6.92 -12.11 9.28
CA GLY A 196 -7.25 -11.05 8.33
C GLY A 196 -6.14 -10.78 7.29
N PHE A 197 -4.96 -11.40 7.43
CA PHE A 197 -3.89 -11.34 6.43
C PHE A 197 -3.96 -12.48 5.44
#